data_6ce036ef830da2dc7d192ff9cb266bf7
#
_entry.id   6ce036ef830da2dc7d192ff9cb266bf7
#
_cell.length_a   1.000
_cell.length_b   1.000
_cell.length_c   1.000
_cell.angle_alpha   90.00
_cell.angle_beta   90.00
_cell.angle_gamma   90.00
#
_symmetry.space_group_name_H-M   'P 1'
#
loop_
_entity.id
_entity.type
_entity.pdbx_description
1 polymer ?
#
loop_
_entity_poly.entity_id
_entity_poly.type
_entity_poly.pdbx_seq_one_letter_code
_entity_poly.pdbx_strand_id
1 'polypeptide(L)'
;EMCIRDSQHRWQSGESRVMVATNAFGMGIDKPDVRIVIHMDLPDSIEAYFQEAGRAGRDGQKAYAVILYAKSDKTTLHKRIPDTFPEKEYIRDVYEHLQYYYQMAMGDGLDCVREFNIEDFCRKFKYFPVPVDSALRILTQAGYLEYTAEQDSTSRILFTIRRDELYRLREMGEDMDRLIQAVLRSYTGVFTDYTYINEDSLAIRTGLTRRQIYEMLVHLAKLRIVSYIPHKKTPYIIYTRERVEAQRIHISPEVYEHRKARYETRINAMLDYVTNDTVCRSRMLLDYFGERNEHNCGQCDTCISLRSKSKVSEQPDRETLCAKVCEILSRESLTPAGLLKQLPMDKELLTEILHRLSDEGKIIAVDGILQIRK
;
A
#
# COMPACT_ATOMS: atom_id res chain seq x y z
N GLU A 1 15.38 0.63 14.57
CA GLU A 1 15.46 -0.78 14.12
C GLU A 1 15.37 -1.78 15.28
N MET A 2 16.04 -1.53 16.44
CA MET A 2 16.01 -2.43 17.60
C MET A 2 14.60 -2.66 18.11
N CYS A 3 13.80 -1.60 18.30
CA CYS A 3 12.40 -1.71 18.79
C CYS A 3 11.47 -2.48 17.84
N ILE A 4 11.69 -2.39 16.52
CA ILE A 4 10.86 -3.11 15.53
C ILE A 4 11.13 -4.61 15.60
N ARG A 5 12.39 -5.01 15.67
CA ARG A 5 12.80 -6.42 15.81
C ARG A 5 12.31 -7.04 17.12
N ASP A 6 12.39 -6.29 18.21
CA ASP A 6 11.87 -6.76 19.52
C ASP A 6 10.36 -6.96 19.48
N SER A 7 9.61 -6.01 18.91
CA SER A 7 8.15 -6.13 18.76
C SER A 7 7.78 -7.32 17.88
N GLN A 8 8.51 -7.54 16.79
CA GLN A 8 8.34 -8.68 15.89
C GLN A 8 8.61 -10.00 16.63
N HIS A 9 9.71 -10.10 17.37
CA HIS A 9 10.08 -11.28 18.11
C HIS A 9 9.04 -11.63 19.19
N ARG A 10 8.56 -10.65 19.97
CA ARG A 10 7.53 -10.81 20.98
C ARG A 10 6.22 -11.31 20.38
N TRP A 11 5.86 -10.85 19.18
CA TRP A 11 4.68 -11.34 18.50
C TRP A 11 4.89 -12.74 17.91
N GLN A 12 6.05 -13.04 17.35
CA GLN A 12 6.39 -14.39 16.86
C GLN A 12 6.43 -15.43 17.97
N SER A 13 6.98 -15.07 19.14
CA SER A 13 7.03 -15.96 20.31
C SER A 13 5.67 -16.15 20.99
N GLY A 14 4.65 -15.37 20.64
CA GLY A 14 3.33 -15.41 21.26
C GLY A 14 3.19 -14.58 22.54
N GLU A 15 4.24 -13.87 22.96
CA GLU A 15 4.17 -12.93 24.09
C GLU A 15 3.21 -11.77 23.80
N SER A 16 3.20 -11.27 22.58
CA SER A 16 2.21 -10.31 22.10
C SER A 16 1.18 -11.01 21.21
N ARG A 17 -0.11 -10.90 21.56
CA ARG A 17 -1.21 -11.55 20.82
C ARG A 17 -1.59 -10.80 19.54
N VAL A 18 -1.38 -9.48 19.50
CA VAL A 18 -1.78 -8.61 18.40
C VAL A 18 -0.57 -7.82 17.94
N MET A 19 -0.43 -7.69 16.61
CA MET A 19 0.54 -6.82 15.96
C MET A 19 -0.20 -5.79 15.12
N VAL A 20 0.06 -4.52 15.36
CA VAL A 20 -0.38 -3.40 14.50
C VAL A 20 0.83 -2.90 13.73
N ALA A 21 0.73 -2.88 12.43
CA ALA A 21 1.86 -2.54 11.56
C ALA A 21 1.40 -1.92 10.24
N THR A 22 2.31 -1.27 9.56
CA THR A 22 2.11 -0.86 8.16
C THR A 22 2.40 -2.02 7.22
N ASN A 23 2.09 -1.87 5.93
CA ASN A 23 2.37 -2.85 4.88
C ASN A 23 3.86 -3.25 4.79
N ALA A 24 4.78 -2.37 5.21
CA ALA A 24 6.21 -2.68 5.29
C ALA A 24 6.55 -3.79 6.29
N PHE A 25 5.68 -4.03 7.28
CA PHE A 25 5.81 -5.10 8.24
C PHE A 25 5.34 -6.41 7.64
N GLY A 26 6.11 -7.07 6.90
CA GLY A 26 5.56 -8.33 6.41
C GLY A 26 6.46 -9.10 5.48
N MET A 27 7.42 -8.48 4.86
CA MET A 27 8.40 -9.21 4.05
C MET A 27 9.26 -10.08 4.96
N GLY A 28 9.19 -11.41 4.76
CA GLY A 28 9.99 -12.38 5.52
C GLY A 28 9.38 -12.83 6.87
N ILE A 29 8.12 -12.49 7.20
CA ILE A 29 7.47 -13.01 8.39
C ILE A 29 6.72 -14.29 8.05
N ASP A 30 7.11 -15.36 8.70
CA ASP A 30 6.45 -16.66 8.63
C ASP A 30 5.96 -17.08 10.03
N LYS A 31 4.72 -16.68 10.36
CA LYS A 31 3.99 -17.13 11.57
C LYS A 31 2.78 -17.93 11.10
N PRO A 32 2.75 -19.26 11.35
CA PRO A 32 1.71 -20.12 10.78
C PRO A 32 0.34 -19.94 11.41
N ASP A 33 0.29 -19.57 12.68
CA ASP A 33 -0.91 -19.55 13.53
C ASP A 33 -1.64 -18.20 13.59
N VAL A 34 -1.49 -17.35 12.56
CA VAL A 34 -2.26 -16.09 12.45
C VAL A 34 -3.73 -16.41 12.21
N ARG A 35 -4.59 -16.06 13.18
CA ARG A 35 -6.04 -16.36 13.09
C ARG A 35 -6.84 -15.27 12.38
N ILE A 36 -6.35 -14.04 12.40
CA ILE A 36 -7.06 -12.92 11.79
C ILE A 36 -6.07 -11.89 11.23
N VAL A 37 -6.36 -11.40 10.03
CA VAL A 37 -5.72 -10.23 9.43
C VAL A 37 -6.81 -9.19 9.19
N ILE A 38 -6.64 -7.99 9.73
CA ILE A 38 -7.60 -6.90 9.60
C ILE A 38 -6.92 -5.73 8.87
N HIS A 39 -7.50 -5.32 7.76
CA HIS A 39 -7.13 -4.10 7.06
C HIS A 39 -8.00 -2.96 7.56
N MET A 40 -7.37 -1.98 8.21
CA MET A 40 -8.03 -0.76 8.70
C MET A 40 -8.24 0.25 7.59
N ASP A 41 -7.34 0.25 6.60
CA ASP A 41 -7.40 1.04 5.38
C ASP A 41 -7.39 0.13 4.16
N LEU A 42 -7.97 0.58 3.04
CA LEU A 42 -7.93 -0.17 1.80
C LEU A 42 -6.52 -0.17 1.21
N PRO A 43 -5.98 -1.35 0.88
CA PRO A 43 -4.79 -1.47 0.04
C PRO A 43 -5.01 -0.87 -1.35
N ASP A 44 -3.94 -0.41 -1.99
CA ASP A 44 -4.00 0.19 -3.32
C ASP A 44 -4.24 -0.83 -4.45
N SER A 45 -4.15 -2.12 -4.14
CA SER A 45 -4.33 -3.18 -5.14
C SER A 45 -4.73 -4.51 -4.51
N ILE A 46 -5.33 -5.37 -5.34
CA ILE A 46 -5.68 -6.76 -4.99
C ILE A 46 -4.43 -7.56 -4.64
N GLU A 47 -3.30 -7.32 -5.33
CA GLU A 47 -2.03 -8.00 -5.07
C GLU A 47 -1.52 -7.73 -3.65
N ALA A 48 -1.53 -6.46 -3.24
CA ALA A 48 -1.13 -6.08 -1.89
C ALA A 48 -2.07 -6.70 -0.85
N TYR A 49 -3.38 -6.60 -1.06
CA TYR A 49 -4.36 -7.26 -0.21
C TYR A 49 -4.13 -8.77 -0.09
N PHE A 50 -3.95 -9.46 -1.21
CA PHE A 50 -3.76 -10.91 -1.23
C PHE A 50 -2.49 -11.33 -0.50
N GLN A 51 -1.40 -10.60 -0.70
CA GLN A 51 -0.12 -10.84 -0.02
C GLN A 51 -0.24 -10.68 1.50
N GLU A 52 -0.99 -9.68 1.96
CA GLU A 52 -1.20 -9.39 3.38
C GLU A 52 -2.22 -10.35 4.01
N ALA A 53 -3.36 -10.54 3.38
CA ALA A 53 -4.41 -11.46 3.80
C ALA A 53 -3.94 -12.93 3.84
N GLY A 54 -3.09 -13.32 2.89
CA GLY A 54 -2.49 -14.67 2.79
C GLY A 54 -1.53 -15.03 3.92
N ARG A 55 -1.33 -14.15 4.89
CA ARG A 55 -0.62 -14.47 6.15
C ARG A 55 -1.50 -15.23 7.14
N ALA A 56 -2.83 -15.13 7.00
CA ALA A 56 -3.77 -15.81 7.86
C ALA A 56 -3.88 -17.30 7.52
N GLY A 57 -3.82 -18.17 8.53
CA GLY A 57 -4.11 -19.60 8.42
C GLY A 57 -3.10 -20.42 7.61
N ARG A 58 -1.82 -20.10 7.65
CA ARG A 58 -0.76 -20.85 6.97
C ARG A 58 -0.59 -22.27 7.50
N ASP A 59 -1.05 -22.54 8.70
CA ASP A 59 -1.13 -23.88 9.30
C ASP A 59 -2.33 -24.72 8.84
N GLY A 60 -3.11 -24.20 7.89
CA GLY A 60 -4.33 -24.87 7.39
C GLY A 60 -5.54 -24.76 8.32
N GLN A 61 -5.40 -24.10 9.47
CA GLN A 61 -6.52 -23.90 10.39
C GLN A 61 -7.37 -22.71 9.94
N LYS A 62 -8.64 -22.70 10.38
CA LYS A 62 -9.58 -21.65 10.06
C LYS A 62 -9.05 -20.27 10.50
N ALA A 63 -9.01 -19.34 9.58
CA ALA A 63 -8.57 -17.99 9.78
C ALA A 63 -9.45 -17.01 9.00
N TYR A 64 -9.36 -15.73 9.34
CA TYR A 64 -10.19 -14.68 8.74
C TYR A 64 -9.32 -13.57 8.18
N ALA A 65 -9.66 -13.11 6.98
CA ALA A 65 -9.17 -11.87 6.40
C ALA A 65 -10.34 -10.88 6.34
N VAL A 66 -10.18 -9.74 6.99
CA VAL A 66 -11.23 -8.74 7.15
C VAL A 66 -10.75 -7.41 6.58
N ILE A 67 -11.58 -6.76 5.79
CA ILE A 67 -11.40 -5.39 5.33
C ILE A 67 -12.48 -4.53 5.96
N LEU A 68 -12.09 -3.45 6.62
CA LEU A 68 -13.02 -2.41 7.05
C LEU A 68 -13.15 -1.41 5.91
N TYR A 69 -14.35 -1.27 5.37
CA TYR A 69 -14.66 -0.40 4.24
C TYR A 69 -15.71 0.64 4.61
N ALA A 70 -15.40 1.90 4.32
CA ALA A 70 -16.32 3.01 4.41
C ALA A 70 -16.49 3.68 3.03
N LYS A 71 -17.64 4.31 2.78
CA LYS A 71 -17.88 5.01 1.50
C LYS A 71 -16.86 6.12 1.20
N SER A 72 -16.28 6.73 2.25
CA SER A 72 -15.19 7.71 2.15
C SER A 72 -13.93 7.14 1.50
N ASP A 73 -13.68 5.83 1.66
CA ASP A 73 -12.45 5.19 1.18
C ASP A 73 -12.36 5.20 -0.34
N LYS A 74 -13.52 5.11 -1.02
CA LYS A 74 -13.60 5.29 -2.46
C LYS A 74 -13.01 6.64 -2.89
N THR A 75 -13.42 7.72 -2.23
CA THR A 75 -12.93 9.07 -2.53
C THR A 75 -11.44 9.20 -2.22
N THR A 76 -11.00 8.61 -1.10
CA THR A 76 -9.60 8.61 -0.67
C THR A 76 -8.71 7.88 -1.68
N LEU A 77 -9.11 6.69 -2.14
CA LEU A 77 -8.36 5.94 -3.15
C LEU A 77 -8.31 6.66 -4.49
N HIS A 78 -9.42 7.23 -4.96
CA HIS A 78 -9.41 8.01 -6.20
C HIS A 78 -8.51 9.26 -6.09
N LYS A 79 -8.43 9.90 -4.93
CA LYS A 79 -7.54 11.04 -4.71
C LYS A 79 -6.06 10.64 -4.79
N ARG A 80 -5.70 9.41 -4.45
CA ARG A 80 -4.32 8.92 -4.58
C ARG A 80 -3.82 8.89 -6.04
N ILE A 81 -4.74 8.79 -7.02
CA ILE A 81 -4.36 8.78 -8.45
C ILE A 81 -3.68 10.08 -8.87
N PRO A 82 -4.31 11.27 -8.75
CA PRO A 82 -3.63 12.53 -9.08
C PRO A 82 -2.47 12.87 -8.14
N ASP A 83 -2.47 12.38 -6.90
CA ASP A 83 -1.35 12.55 -5.98
C ASP A 83 -0.11 11.74 -6.43
N THR A 84 -0.32 10.53 -6.99
CA THR A 84 0.76 9.66 -7.50
C THR A 84 1.16 9.99 -8.94
N PHE A 85 0.22 10.41 -9.76
CA PHE A 85 0.40 10.80 -11.16
C PHE A 85 -0.16 12.21 -11.39
N PRO A 86 0.53 13.25 -10.86
CA PRO A 86 0.13 14.63 -11.11
C PRO A 86 0.23 14.95 -12.62
N GLU A 87 -0.55 15.93 -13.08
CA GLU A 87 -0.56 16.33 -14.48
C GLU A 87 0.84 16.71 -14.99
N LYS A 88 1.10 16.46 -16.28
CA LYS A 88 2.44 16.69 -16.87
C LYS A 88 2.89 18.15 -16.74
N GLU A 89 1.97 19.10 -16.82
CA GLU A 89 2.22 20.52 -16.57
C GLU A 89 2.74 20.75 -15.15
N TYR A 90 2.09 20.15 -14.16
CA TYR A 90 2.55 20.23 -12.76
C TYR A 90 3.97 19.66 -12.59
N ILE A 91 4.29 18.54 -13.27
CA ILE A 91 5.64 17.96 -13.22
C ILE A 91 6.68 18.91 -13.83
N ARG A 92 6.33 19.60 -14.94
CA ARG A 92 7.17 20.61 -15.56
C ARG A 92 7.37 21.82 -14.67
N ASP A 93 6.30 22.29 -14.01
CA ASP A 93 6.36 23.40 -13.06
C ASP A 93 7.26 23.07 -11.86
N VAL A 94 7.15 21.85 -11.32
CA VAL A 94 8.03 21.38 -10.24
C VAL A 94 9.49 21.38 -10.70
N TYR A 95 9.78 20.89 -11.92
CA TYR A 95 11.13 20.92 -12.47
C TYR A 95 11.63 22.36 -12.63
N GLU A 96 10.83 23.29 -13.15
CA GLU A 96 11.21 24.69 -13.32
C GLU A 96 11.47 25.36 -11.98
N HIS A 97 10.59 25.13 -10.99
CA HIS A 97 10.77 25.69 -9.65
C HIS A 97 11.99 25.12 -8.93
N LEU A 98 12.41 23.88 -9.21
CA LEU A 98 13.69 23.35 -8.73
C LEU A 98 14.88 24.17 -9.24
N GLN A 99 14.84 24.61 -10.51
CA GLN A 99 15.90 25.44 -11.08
C GLN A 99 15.95 26.79 -10.37
N TYR A 100 14.80 27.39 -10.08
CA TYR A 100 14.73 28.62 -9.28
C TYR A 100 15.16 28.41 -7.84
N TYR A 101 14.82 27.27 -7.26
CA TYR A 101 15.21 26.94 -5.89
C TYR A 101 16.72 26.89 -5.71
N TYR A 102 17.42 26.30 -6.69
CA TYR A 102 18.88 26.16 -6.69
C TYR A 102 19.61 27.27 -7.47
N GLN A 103 18.90 28.24 -8.05
CA GLN A 103 19.46 29.33 -8.85
C GLN A 103 20.37 28.82 -9.97
N MET A 104 19.92 27.80 -10.69
CA MET A 104 20.66 27.12 -11.74
C MET A 104 20.45 27.80 -13.09
N ALA A 105 21.51 28.12 -13.81
CA ALA A 105 21.42 28.70 -15.16
C ALA A 105 21.10 27.63 -16.23
N MET A 106 20.64 28.08 -17.41
CA MET A 106 20.41 27.19 -18.57
C MET A 106 21.74 26.59 -19.03
N GLY A 107 21.73 25.27 -19.31
CA GLY A 107 22.93 24.54 -19.70
C GLY A 107 23.81 24.07 -18.53
N ASP A 108 23.52 24.53 -17.31
CA ASP A 108 24.20 24.06 -16.11
C ASP A 108 23.48 22.84 -15.53
N GLY A 109 24.08 22.23 -14.52
CA GLY A 109 23.44 21.25 -13.65
C GLY A 109 23.92 19.82 -13.82
N LEU A 110 24.50 19.43 -14.95
CA LEU A 110 25.02 18.07 -15.13
C LEU A 110 25.91 17.67 -13.95
N ASP A 111 25.63 16.51 -13.35
CA ASP A 111 26.30 15.94 -12.16
C ASP A 111 26.28 16.81 -10.92
N CYS A 112 25.46 17.86 -10.90
CA CYS A 112 25.28 18.71 -9.71
C CYS A 112 24.45 17.97 -8.65
N VAL A 113 25.03 17.82 -7.46
CA VAL A 113 24.37 17.26 -6.27
C VAL A 113 23.88 18.38 -5.39
N ARG A 114 22.62 18.36 -5.01
CA ARG A 114 21.98 19.34 -4.15
C ARG A 114 21.19 18.65 -3.03
N GLU A 115 21.36 19.11 -1.80
CA GLU A 115 20.47 18.72 -0.70
C GLU A 115 19.07 19.23 -0.98
N PHE A 116 18.07 18.42 -0.73
CA PHE A 116 16.67 18.77 -0.98
C PHE A 116 15.83 18.66 0.29
N ASN A 117 15.15 19.73 0.63
CA ASN A 117 14.15 19.73 1.69
C ASN A 117 12.79 19.97 1.05
N ILE A 118 11.98 18.89 0.98
CA ILE A 118 10.66 18.93 0.35
C ILE A 118 9.70 19.90 1.06
N GLU A 119 9.78 20.01 2.40
CA GLU A 119 8.90 20.89 3.17
C GLU A 119 9.22 22.37 2.90
N ASP A 120 10.51 22.70 2.83
CA ASP A 120 10.96 24.06 2.51
C ASP A 120 10.61 24.44 1.07
N PHE A 121 10.86 23.53 0.12
CA PHE A 121 10.47 23.70 -1.27
C PHE A 121 8.95 23.92 -1.40
N CYS A 122 8.15 23.06 -0.79
CA CYS A 122 6.68 23.17 -0.83
C CYS A 122 6.18 24.47 -0.20
N ARG A 123 6.80 24.93 0.89
CA ARG A 123 6.45 26.20 1.53
C ARG A 123 6.76 27.40 0.61
N LYS A 124 7.93 27.38 -0.03
CA LYS A 124 8.38 28.45 -0.92
C LYS A 124 7.50 28.61 -2.16
N PHE A 125 7.10 27.49 -2.77
CA PHE A 125 6.35 27.49 -4.03
C PHE A 125 4.85 27.14 -3.85
N LYS A 126 4.36 27.01 -2.63
CA LYS A 126 2.96 26.68 -2.28
C LYS A 126 2.47 25.37 -2.86
N TYR A 127 3.30 24.36 -2.79
CA TYR A 127 2.99 23.00 -3.19
C TYR A 127 2.59 22.10 -2.01
N PHE A 128 2.02 20.93 -2.32
CA PHE A 128 1.84 19.83 -1.37
C PHE A 128 2.95 18.80 -1.52
N PRO A 129 3.48 18.23 -0.41
CA PRO A 129 4.63 17.32 -0.45
C PRO A 129 4.42 16.06 -1.29
N VAL A 130 3.22 15.42 -1.20
CA VAL A 130 2.96 14.13 -1.88
C VAL A 130 3.02 14.24 -3.41
N PRO A 131 2.32 15.19 -4.07
CA PRO A 131 2.45 15.38 -5.51
C PRO A 131 3.84 15.81 -5.96
N VAL A 132 4.59 16.58 -5.13
CA VAL A 132 5.98 16.95 -5.44
C VAL A 132 6.89 15.73 -5.40
N ASP A 133 6.80 14.88 -4.37
CA ASP A 133 7.57 13.63 -4.29
C ASP A 133 7.29 12.74 -5.51
N SER A 134 6.01 12.62 -5.90
CA SER A 134 5.62 11.87 -7.09
C SER A 134 6.18 12.47 -8.38
N ALA A 135 6.14 13.80 -8.54
CA ALA A 135 6.72 14.50 -9.69
C ALA A 135 8.24 14.27 -9.79
N LEU A 136 8.96 14.34 -8.67
CA LEU A 136 10.41 14.07 -8.61
C LEU A 136 10.73 12.62 -9.00
N ARG A 137 9.94 11.64 -8.54
CA ARG A 137 10.09 10.24 -8.94
C ARG A 137 9.82 10.02 -10.43
N ILE A 138 8.84 10.71 -11.01
CA ILE A 138 8.56 10.65 -12.46
C ILE A 138 9.72 11.28 -13.25
N LEU A 139 10.25 12.43 -12.81
CA LEU A 139 11.41 13.07 -13.42
C LEU A 139 12.67 12.20 -13.36
N THR A 140 12.84 11.46 -12.24
CA THR A 140 13.91 10.46 -12.09
C THR A 140 13.77 9.34 -13.12
N GLN A 141 12.58 8.80 -13.29
CA GLN A 141 12.32 7.75 -14.27
C GLN A 141 12.43 8.22 -15.71
N ALA A 142 12.13 9.51 -15.95
CA ALA A 142 12.33 10.16 -17.25
C ALA A 142 13.80 10.54 -17.51
N GLY A 143 14.70 10.34 -16.54
CA GLY A 143 16.14 10.54 -16.65
C GLY A 143 16.57 12.01 -16.67
N TYR A 144 15.84 12.91 -15.99
CA TYR A 144 16.22 14.32 -15.84
C TYR A 144 17.01 14.60 -14.57
N LEU A 145 16.74 13.82 -13.54
CA LEU A 145 17.40 13.91 -12.25
C LEU A 145 17.38 12.54 -11.55
N GLU A 146 18.20 12.37 -10.52
CA GLU A 146 18.09 11.30 -9.55
C GLU A 146 17.62 11.92 -8.22
N TYR A 147 16.48 11.48 -7.73
CA TYR A 147 15.92 11.90 -6.46
C TYR A 147 15.95 10.76 -5.46
N THR A 148 16.64 10.96 -4.35
CA THR A 148 16.73 10.00 -3.27
C THR A 148 15.94 10.53 -2.07
N ALA A 149 14.80 9.90 -1.82
CA ALA A 149 13.95 10.21 -0.67
C ALA A 149 14.40 9.48 0.61
N GLU A 150 15.29 8.49 0.48
CA GLU A 150 15.70 7.63 1.59
C GLU A 150 16.67 8.36 2.52
N GLN A 151 16.36 8.30 3.81
CA GLN A 151 17.14 8.89 4.88
C GLN A 151 18.45 8.12 5.20
N ASP A 152 18.68 6.96 4.60
CA ASP A 152 19.82 6.08 4.85
C ASP A 152 20.56 5.68 3.54
N SER A 153 20.85 6.64 2.67
CA SER A 153 21.68 6.36 1.50
C SER A 153 23.14 6.19 1.91
N THR A 154 23.74 5.07 1.56
CA THR A 154 25.19 4.86 1.68
C THR A 154 25.95 5.89 0.85
N SER A 155 27.13 6.31 1.33
CA SER A 155 28.00 7.23 0.59
C SER A 155 28.33 6.67 -0.81
N ARG A 156 28.42 7.57 -1.80
CA ARG A 156 28.78 7.23 -3.18
C ARG A 156 29.92 8.10 -3.67
N ILE A 157 30.75 7.52 -4.54
CA ILE A 157 31.87 8.21 -5.17
C ILE A 157 31.95 7.91 -6.67
N LEU A 158 32.29 8.91 -7.46
CA LEU A 158 32.63 8.81 -8.87
C LEU A 158 33.89 9.65 -9.11
N PHE A 159 34.95 9.08 -9.72
CA PHE A 159 36.09 9.87 -10.17
C PHE A 159 35.73 10.64 -11.44
N THR A 160 35.85 11.97 -11.42
CA THR A 160 35.55 12.85 -12.54
C THR A 160 36.78 13.11 -13.43
N ILE A 161 37.98 12.73 -12.95
CA ILE A 161 39.21 12.79 -13.70
C ILE A 161 39.56 11.44 -14.33
N ARG A 162 40.44 11.42 -15.32
CA ARG A 162 40.90 10.20 -15.95
C ARG A 162 41.91 9.45 -15.05
N ARG A 163 42.00 8.16 -15.23
CA ARG A 163 42.88 7.30 -14.44
C ARG A 163 44.37 7.65 -14.55
N ASP A 164 44.80 8.17 -15.70
CA ASP A 164 46.15 8.63 -15.96
C ASP A 164 46.49 9.97 -15.26
N GLU A 165 45.52 10.73 -14.83
CA GLU A 165 45.73 11.98 -14.08
C GLU A 165 45.91 11.76 -12.58
N LEU A 166 45.70 10.55 -12.09
CA LEU A 166 45.83 10.19 -10.67
C LEU A 166 47.28 10.36 -10.11
N TYR A 167 48.31 10.28 -10.99
CA TYR A 167 49.68 10.46 -10.47
C TYR A 167 49.97 11.88 -9.97
N ARG A 168 49.20 12.90 -10.39
CA ARG A 168 49.31 14.27 -9.93
C ARG A 168 48.83 14.43 -8.49
N LEU A 169 48.06 13.47 -8.01
CA LEU A 169 47.49 13.49 -6.67
C LEU A 169 48.43 13.01 -5.57
N ARG A 170 49.56 12.36 -5.96
CA ARG A 170 50.59 11.92 -5.01
C ARG A 170 51.25 13.07 -4.27
N GLU A 171 51.22 14.27 -4.84
CA GLU A 171 51.77 15.51 -4.22
C GLU A 171 50.84 16.10 -3.12
N MET A 172 49.63 15.53 -2.96
CA MET A 172 48.65 16.05 -1.98
C MET A 172 48.84 15.52 -0.55
N GLY A 173 49.86 14.68 -0.33
CA GLY A 173 50.19 14.13 0.97
C GLY A 173 49.90 12.63 1.11
N GLU A 174 50.64 11.99 2.03
CA GLU A 174 50.59 10.51 2.19
C GLU A 174 49.22 9.98 2.60
N ASP A 175 48.49 10.70 3.43
CA ASP A 175 47.15 10.29 3.89
C ASP A 175 46.13 10.31 2.74
N MET A 176 46.23 11.31 1.86
CA MET A 176 45.36 11.43 0.69
C MET A 176 45.66 10.31 -0.31
N ASP A 177 46.95 10.00 -0.58
CA ASP A 177 47.30 8.90 -1.45
C ASP A 177 46.82 7.56 -0.87
N ARG A 178 46.97 7.32 0.44
CA ARG A 178 46.44 6.14 1.11
C ARG A 178 44.91 6.01 0.94
N LEU A 179 44.15 7.10 1.07
CA LEU A 179 42.71 7.09 0.88
C LEU A 179 42.36 6.74 -0.57
N ILE A 180 42.95 7.41 -1.55
CA ILE A 180 42.72 7.14 -2.97
C ILE A 180 43.04 5.69 -3.32
N GLN A 181 44.19 5.17 -2.86
CA GLN A 181 44.58 3.78 -3.07
C GLN A 181 43.59 2.80 -2.40
N ALA A 182 43.12 3.11 -1.21
CA ALA A 182 42.11 2.29 -0.53
C ALA A 182 40.79 2.26 -1.27
N VAL A 183 40.33 3.37 -1.82
CA VAL A 183 39.10 3.45 -2.65
C VAL A 183 39.27 2.61 -3.92
N LEU A 184 40.38 2.79 -4.66
CA LEU A 184 40.64 2.10 -5.92
C LEU A 184 40.81 0.57 -5.76
N ARG A 185 41.33 0.13 -4.62
CA ARG A 185 41.48 -1.31 -4.31
C ARG A 185 40.22 -1.96 -3.78
N SER A 186 39.36 -1.17 -3.18
CA SER A 186 38.15 -1.68 -2.50
C SER A 186 36.92 -1.70 -3.40
N TYR A 187 36.88 -0.80 -4.36
CA TYR A 187 35.66 -0.55 -5.16
C TYR A 187 35.98 -0.57 -6.65
N THR A 188 35.17 -1.30 -7.42
CA THR A 188 35.26 -1.36 -8.88
C THR A 188 34.27 -0.41 -9.52
N GLY A 189 34.55 0.09 -10.72
CA GLY A 189 33.62 0.94 -11.47
C GLY A 189 33.63 2.42 -11.09
N VAL A 190 34.45 2.85 -10.16
CA VAL A 190 34.53 4.23 -9.64
C VAL A 190 34.84 5.33 -10.67
N PHE A 191 35.25 4.96 -11.90
CA PHE A 191 35.49 5.89 -13.03
C PHE A 191 34.37 5.89 -14.05
N THR A 192 33.41 4.97 -13.93
CA THR A 192 32.36 4.77 -14.94
C THR A 192 31.01 5.19 -14.43
N ASP A 193 30.74 4.96 -13.12
CA ASP A 193 29.47 5.26 -12.49
C ASP A 193 29.67 5.47 -10.98
N TYR A 194 28.64 6.06 -10.33
CA TYR A 194 28.62 6.22 -8.88
C TYR A 194 28.67 4.87 -8.18
N THR A 195 29.76 4.65 -7.45
CA THR A 195 29.98 3.44 -6.68
C THR A 195 29.71 3.68 -5.20
N TYR A 196 28.96 2.77 -4.58
CA TYR A 196 28.70 2.81 -3.14
C TYR A 196 29.97 2.55 -2.35
N ILE A 197 30.27 3.41 -1.39
CA ILE A 197 31.41 3.28 -0.49
C ILE A 197 30.96 3.27 0.96
N ASN A 198 31.79 2.63 1.80
CA ASN A 198 31.60 2.61 3.25
C ASN A 198 32.82 3.29 3.91
N GLU A 199 32.59 4.44 4.53
CA GLU A 199 33.65 5.25 5.16
C GLU A 199 34.28 4.56 6.36
N ASP A 200 33.51 3.74 7.11
CA ASP A 200 34.06 3.00 8.25
C ASP A 200 35.02 1.89 7.76
N SER A 201 34.70 1.23 6.65
CA SER A 201 35.60 0.27 6.01
C SER A 201 36.88 0.93 5.47
N LEU A 202 36.75 2.13 4.90
CA LEU A 202 37.91 2.92 4.45
C LEU A 202 38.76 3.39 5.65
N ALA A 203 38.14 3.80 6.75
CA ALA A 203 38.83 4.18 7.97
C ALA A 203 39.70 3.03 8.54
N ILE A 204 39.15 1.81 8.61
CA ILE A 204 39.86 0.60 9.05
C ILE A 204 41.07 0.31 8.14
N ARG A 205 40.89 0.45 6.80
CA ARG A 205 41.96 0.12 5.82
C ARG A 205 43.08 1.16 5.78
N THR A 206 42.76 2.42 6.04
CA THR A 206 43.72 3.53 5.96
C THR A 206 44.35 3.85 7.30
N GLY A 207 43.77 3.41 8.41
CA GLY A 207 44.16 3.80 9.77
C GLY A 207 43.73 5.23 10.13
N LEU A 208 42.89 5.86 9.31
CA LEU A 208 42.35 7.20 9.55
C LEU A 208 40.99 7.13 10.26
N THR A 209 40.61 8.23 10.91
CA THR A 209 39.27 8.35 11.48
C THR A 209 38.22 8.58 10.39
N ARG A 210 36.98 8.16 10.62
CA ARG A 210 35.86 8.41 9.70
C ARG A 210 35.69 9.90 9.35
N ARG A 211 35.92 10.79 10.33
CA ARG A 211 35.87 12.23 10.13
C ARG A 211 36.95 12.72 9.14
N GLN A 212 38.19 12.23 9.27
CA GLN A 212 39.27 12.55 8.34
C GLN A 212 38.94 12.04 6.93
N ILE A 213 38.43 10.80 6.78
CA ILE A 213 37.95 10.27 5.48
C ILE A 213 36.92 11.21 4.86
N TYR A 214 35.90 11.61 5.63
CA TYR A 214 34.89 12.52 5.15
C TYR A 214 35.45 13.87 4.70
N GLU A 215 36.28 14.52 5.52
CA GLU A 215 36.90 15.80 5.22
C GLU A 215 37.78 15.73 3.96
N MET A 216 38.49 14.62 3.77
CA MET A 216 39.34 14.38 2.60
C MET A 216 38.51 14.12 1.33
N LEU A 217 37.43 13.35 1.40
CA LEU A 217 36.53 13.13 0.26
C LEU A 217 35.83 14.42 -0.16
N VAL A 218 35.40 15.25 0.81
CA VAL A 218 34.85 16.58 0.54
C VAL A 218 35.89 17.49 -0.10
N HIS A 219 37.17 17.42 0.32
CA HIS A 219 38.25 18.19 -0.28
C HIS A 219 38.50 17.79 -1.73
N LEU A 220 38.57 16.48 -2.02
CA LEU A 220 38.68 15.95 -3.38
C LEU A 220 37.49 16.36 -4.28
N ALA A 221 36.28 16.42 -3.71
CA ALA A 221 35.10 16.87 -4.42
C ALA A 221 35.17 18.38 -4.75
N LYS A 222 35.67 19.22 -3.84
CA LYS A 222 35.89 20.65 -4.10
C LYS A 222 36.90 20.89 -5.22
N LEU A 223 37.91 20.01 -5.32
CA LEU A 223 38.93 20.05 -6.37
C LEU A 223 38.44 19.45 -7.71
N ARG A 224 37.18 18.98 -7.76
CA ARG A 224 36.61 18.29 -8.93
C ARG A 224 37.39 17.06 -9.37
N ILE A 225 38.01 16.36 -8.43
CA ILE A 225 38.72 15.12 -8.66
C ILE A 225 37.73 13.93 -8.56
N VAL A 226 36.81 14.06 -7.63
CA VAL A 226 35.72 13.10 -7.45
C VAL A 226 34.39 13.85 -7.33
N SER A 227 33.30 13.19 -7.68
CA SER A 227 31.95 13.55 -7.21
C SER A 227 31.64 12.65 -6.02
N TYR A 228 31.53 13.25 -4.84
CA TYR A 228 31.30 12.55 -3.58
C TYR A 228 29.96 12.93 -2.98
N ILE A 229 29.12 11.92 -2.75
CA ILE A 229 27.83 12.03 -2.10
C ILE A 229 27.95 11.36 -0.73
N PRO A 230 28.07 12.14 0.36
CA PRO A 230 28.23 11.57 1.69
C PRO A 230 26.98 10.85 2.17
N HIS A 231 27.15 9.89 3.07
CA HIS A 231 26.08 9.34 3.87
C HIS A 231 25.41 10.46 4.67
N LYS A 232 24.28 10.93 4.20
CA LYS A 232 23.46 11.94 4.88
C LYS A 232 22.05 11.42 5.07
N LYS A 233 21.45 11.81 6.18
CA LYS A 233 20.02 11.57 6.46
C LYS A 233 19.10 12.53 5.72
N THR A 234 19.62 13.41 4.90
CA THR A 234 18.86 14.40 4.12
C THR A 234 18.68 13.92 2.69
N PRO A 235 17.47 13.98 2.13
CA PRO A 235 17.22 13.73 0.72
C PRO A 235 18.10 14.61 -0.17
N TYR A 236 18.46 14.13 -1.35
CA TYR A 236 19.23 14.91 -2.31
C TYR A 236 18.71 14.70 -3.73
N ILE A 237 19.05 15.67 -4.60
CA ILE A 237 18.80 15.64 -6.03
C ILE A 237 20.15 15.72 -6.74
N ILE A 238 20.36 14.80 -7.68
CA ILE A 238 21.47 14.84 -8.65
C ILE A 238 20.87 15.13 -10.00
N TYR A 239 21.37 16.13 -10.70
CA TYR A 239 20.97 16.38 -12.08
C TYR A 239 21.76 15.48 -13.03
N THR A 240 21.07 14.60 -13.74
CA THR A 240 21.66 13.66 -14.69
C THR A 240 21.81 14.27 -16.09
N ARG A 241 21.32 15.48 -16.28
CA ARG A 241 21.40 16.26 -17.53
C ARG A 241 21.58 17.73 -17.23
N GLU A 242 22.06 18.47 -18.23
CA GLU A 242 22.03 19.93 -18.20
C GLU A 242 20.58 20.44 -18.08
N ARG A 243 20.41 21.59 -17.45
CA ARG A 243 19.12 22.26 -17.36
C ARG A 243 18.56 22.53 -18.74
N VAL A 244 17.35 22.03 -18.98
CA VAL A 244 16.55 22.32 -20.18
C VAL A 244 15.35 23.19 -19.83
N GLU A 245 14.74 23.83 -20.81
CA GLU A 245 13.44 24.49 -20.64
C GLU A 245 12.37 23.48 -20.22
N ALA A 246 11.50 23.84 -19.28
CA ALA A 246 10.46 22.94 -18.76
C ALA A 246 9.54 22.39 -19.86
N GLN A 247 9.26 23.19 -20.90
CA GLN A 247 8.44 22.78 -22.04
C GLN A 247 9.10 21.70 -22.91
N ARG A 248 10.44 21.60 -22.88
CA ARG A 248 11.19 20.56 -23.60
C ARG A 248 11.31 19.24 -22.83
N ILE A 249 10.77 19.18 -21.61
CA ILE A 249 10.73 17.93 -20.86
C ILE A 249 9.79 16.97 -21.57
N HIS A 250 10.35 15.86 -22.04
CA HIS A 250 9.63 14.76 -22.63
C HIS A 250 9.49 13.63 -21.60
N ILE A 251 8.25 13.32 -21.23
CA ILE A 251 7.92 12.19 -20.36
C ILE A 251 7.24 11.15 -21.25
N SER A 252 7.91 10.01 -21.44
CA SER A 252 7.42 8.98 -22.35
C SER A 252 6.13 8.31 -21.83
N PRO A 253 5.30 7.75 -22.72
CA PRO A 253 4.09 7.04 -22.34
C PRO A 253 4.35 5.87 -21.38
N GLU A 254 5.50 5.21 -21.48
CA GLU A 254 5.90 4.10 -20.61
C GLU A 254 6.11 4.58 -19.17
N VAL A 255 6.65 5.79 -19.00
CA VAL A 255 6.93 6.37 -17.69
C VAL A 255 5.66 6.91 -17.03
N TYR A 256 4.73 7.45 -17.80
CA TYR A 256 3.57 8.16 -17.26
C TYR A 256 2.24 7.46 -17.60
N GLU A 257 1.76 7.51 -18.86
CA GLU A 257 0.42 7.08 -19.25
C GLU A 257 0.17 5.60 -18.94
N HIS A 258 1.09 4.71 -19.33
CA HIS A 258 0.92 3.27 -19.10
C HIS A 258 0.97 2.90 -17.62
N ARG A 259 1.75 3.63 -16.84
CA ARG A 259 1.82 3.40 -15.39
C ARG A 259 0.60 3.95 -14.67
N LYS A 260 0.13 5.15 -15.07
CA LYS A 260 -1.11 5.75 -14.56
C LYS A 260 -2.30 4.81 -14.81
N ALA A 261 -2.46 4.36 -16.06
CA ALA A 261 -3.55 3.45 -16.43
C ALA A 261 -3.51 2.14 -15.63
N ARG A 262 -2.33 1.54 -15.44
CA ARG A 262 -2.18 0.34 -14.60
C ARG A 262 -2.53 0.61 -13.14
N TYR A 263 -2.14 1.75 -12.60
CA TYR A 263 -2.47 2.13 -11.23
C TYR A 263 -3.97 2.34 -11.06
N GLU A 264 -4.62 3.04 -11.98
CA GLU A 264 -6.08 3.23 -12.03
C GLU A 264 -6.83 1.89 -12.12
N THR A 265 -6.36 0.97 -12.95
CA THR A 265 -6.95 -0.37 -13.07
C THR A 265 -6.87 -1.14 -11.75
N ARG A 266 -5.75 -1.06 -11.02
CA ARG A 266 -5.58 -1.70 -9.71
C ARG A 266 -6.49 -1.10 -8.65
N ILE A 267 -6.58 0.23 -8.59
CA ILE A 267 -7.49 0.93 -7.67
C ILE A 267 -8.94 0.52 -7.94
N ASN A 268 -9.36 0.52 -9.21
CA ASN A 268 -10.73 0.14 -9.58
C ASN A 268 -11.02 -1.34 -9.24
N ALA A 269 -10.09 -2.25 -9.53
CA ALA A 269 -10.24 -3.66 -9.17
C ALA A 269 -10.41 -3.86 -7.64
N MET A 270 -9.65 -3.11 -6.83
CA MET A 270 -9.78 -3.15 -5.37
C MET A 270 -11.14 -2.62 -4.92
N LEU A 271 -11.61 -1.50 -5.50
CA LEU A 271 -12.93 -0.95 -5.21
C LEU A 271 -14.05 -1.91 -5.61
N ASP A 272 -13.96 -2.52 -6.79
CA ASP A 272 -14.93 -3.52 -7.25
C ASP A 272 -14.96 -4.74 -6.31
N TYR A 273 -13.77 -5.17 -5.84
CA TYR A 273 -13.67 -6.27 -4.88
C TYR A 273 -14.39 -5.98 -3.57
N VAL A 274 -14.22 -4.80 -2.97
CA VAL A 274 -14.82 -4.48 -1.67
C VAL A 274 -16.29 -4.11 -1.76
N THR A 275 -16.74 -3.55 -2.88
CA THR A 275 -18.13 -3.12 -3.08
C THR A 275 -19.03 -4.20 -3.65
N ASN A 276 -18.47 -5.28 -4.19
CA ASN A 276 -19.26 -6.39 -4.73
C ASN A 276 -19.95 -7.16 -3.61
N ASP A 277 -21.23 -7.47 -3.80
CA ASP A 277 -22.07 -8.24 -2.88
C ASP A 277 -22.75 -9.47 -3.53
N THR A 278 -22.38 -9.77 -4.78
CA THR A 278 -23.01 -10.82 -5.59
C THR A 278 -22.08 -11.97 -5.95
N VAL A 279 -20.78 -11.71 -6.14
CA VAL A 279 -19.81 -12.73 -6.54
C VAL A 279 -18.96 -13.17 -5.34
N CYS A 280 -18.69 -14.45 -5.23
CA CYS A 280 -17.84 -15.02 -4.20
C CYS A 280 -16.45 -14.35 -4.16
N ARG A 281 -15.99 -13.93 -2.96
CA ARG A 281 -14.70 -13.26 -2.79
C ARG A 281 -13.52 -14.06 -3.32
N SER A 282 -13.49 -15.38 -3.05
CA SER A 282 -12.43 -16.25 -3.56
C SER A 282 -12.43 -16.34 -5.08
N ARG A 283 -13.61 -16.37 -5.71
CA ARG A 283 -13.68 -16.36 -7.18
C ARG A 283 -13.13 -15.07 -7.76
N MET A 284 -13.50 -13.91 -7.20
CA MET A 284 -12.97 -12.63 -7.67
C MET A 284 -11.44 -12.57 -7.58
N LEU A 285 -10.86 -13.10 -6.50
CA LEU A 285 -9.40 -13.16 -6.36
C LEU A 285 -8.78 -14.09 -7.42
N LEU A 286 -9.31 -15.30 -7.58
CA LEU A 286 -8.82 -16.26 -8.57
C LEU A 286 -8.94 -15.70 -9.99
N ASP A 287 -10.09 -15.13 -10.35
CA ASP A 287 -10.31 -14.50 -11.66
C ASP A 287 -9.33 -13.35 -11.92
N TYR A 288 -9.04 -12.54 -10.91
CA TYR A 288 -8.07 -11.46 -11.01
C TYR A 288 -6.65 -11.96 -11.31
N PHE A 289 -6.25 -13.10 -10.72
CA PHE A 289 -4.95 -13.74 -10.98
C PHE A 289 -4.95 -14.68 -12.19
N GLY A 290 -6.05 -14.72 -12.96
CA GLY A 290 -6.15 -15.51 -14.18
C GLY A 290 -6.56 -16.97 -13.98
N GLU A 291 -6.93 -17.37 -12.77
CA GLU A 291 -7.47 -18.69 -12.47
C GLU A 291 -8.99 -18.68 -12.54
N ARG A 292 -9.57 -19.46 -13.47
CA ARG A 292 -11.02 -19.61 -13.57
C ARG A 292 -11.50 -20.70 -12.62
N ASN A 293 -12.33 -20.33 -11.65
CA ASN A 293 -12.98 -21.25 -10.75
C ASN A 293 -14.50 -20.98 -10.73
N GLU A 294 -15.29 -21.97 -11.11
CA GLU A 294 -16.75 -21.86 -11.12
C GLU A 294 -17.38 -22.08 -9.74
N HIS A 295 -16.63 -22.64 -8.78
CA HIS A 295 -17.14 -22.97 -7.47
C HIS A 295 -17.02 -21.81 -6.46
N ASN A 296 -18.11 -21.58 -5.75
CA ASN A 296 -18.12 -20.64 -4.65
C ASN A 296 -17.48 -21.24 -3.38
N CYS A 297 -16.70 -20.46 -2.65
CA CYS A 297 -16.01 -20.96 -1.45
C CYS A 297 -16.95 -21.35 -0.29
N GLY A 298 -18.17 -20.83 -0.28
CA GLY A 298 -19.19 -21.13 0.74
C GLY A 298 -18.97 -20.47 2.11
N GLN A 299 -17.85 -19.78 2.32
CA GLN A 299 -17.46 -19.26 3.65
C GLN A 299 -17.22 -17.74 3.69
N CYS A 300 -17.10 -17.05 2.56
CA CYS A 300 -16.96 -15.60 2.54
C CYS A 300 -18.30 -14.92 2.86
N ASP A 301 -18.24 -13.64 3.19
CA ASP A 301 -19.37 -12.79 3.50
C ASP A 301 -20.47 -12.85 2.43
N THR A 302 -20.09 -12.74 1.15
CA THR A 302 -21.01 -12.83 0.01
C THR A 302 -21.70 -14.19 -0.07
N CYS A 303 -20.96 -15.30 0.09
CA CYS A 303 -21.55 -16.64 0.08
C CYS A 303 -22.53 -16.87 1.23
N ILE A 304 -22.20 -16.37 2.41
CA ILE A 304 -23.07 -16.45 3.60
C ILE A 304 -24.34 -15.63 3.39
N SER A 305 -24.21 -14.39 2.90
CA SER A 305 -25.33 -13.51 2.58
C SER A 305 -26.28 -14.12 1.54
N LEU A 306 -25.74 -14.66 0.45
CA LEU A 306 -26.54 -15.32 -0.60
C LEU A 306 -27.30 -16.52 -0.07
N ARG A 307 -26.65 -17.34 0.79
CA ARG A 307 -27.29 -18.49 1.44
C ARG A 307 -28.40 -18.06 2.39
N SER A 308 -28.23 -16.96 3.10
CA SER A 308 -29.26 -16.41 3.98
C SER A 308 -30.45 -15.89 3.20
N LYS A 309 -30.20 -15.17 2.08
CA LYS A 309 -31.25 -14.68 1.17
C LYS A 309 -32.04 -15.82 0.53
N SER A 310 -31.39 -16.90 0.11
CA SER A 310 -32.07 -18.06 -0.44
C SER A 310 -32.98 -18.78 0.57
N LYS A 311 -32.53 -18.88 1.84
CA LYS A 311 -33.36 -19.43 2.92
C LYS A 311 -34.59 -18.57 3.23
N VAL A 312 -34.47 -17.22 3.12
CA VAL A 312 -35.59 -16.30 3.31
C VAL A 312 -36.59 -16.39 2.14
N SER A 313 -36.10 -16.66 0.91
CA SER A 313 -36.98 -16.85 -0.25
C SER A 313 -37.69 -18.24 -0.28
N GLU A 314 -37.22 -19.21 0.50
CA GLU A 314 -37.87 -20.51 0.72
C GLU A 314 -38.93 -20.47 1.84
N GLN A 315 -39.03 -19.39 2.62
CA GLN A 315 -40.13 -19.21 3.55
C GLN A 315 -41.42 -18.97 2.72
N PRO A 316 -42.47 -19.75 2.93
CA PRO A 316 -43.71 -19.55 2.23
C PRO A 316 -44.23 -18.14 2.49
N ASP A 317 -44.76 -17.49 1.45
CA ASP A 317 -45.28 -16.14 1.52
C ASP A 317 -46.18 -15.97 2.74
N ARG A 318 -46.11 -14.82 3.43
CA ARG A 318 -46.91 -14.51 4.63
C ARG A 318 -48.39 -14.76 4.42
N GLU A 319 -48.92 -14.52 3.23
CA GLU A 319 -50.29 -14.82 2.87
C GLU A 319 -50.58 -16.31 2.85
N THR A 320 -49.69 -17.08 2.33
CA THR A 320 -49.78 -18.55 2.31
C THR A 320 -49.70 -19.15 3.73
N LEU A 321 -48.91 -18.53 4.62
CA LEU A 321 -48.86 -18.91 6.03
C LEU A 321 -50.11 -18.53 6.80
N CYS A 322 -50.67 -17.34 6.54
CA CYS A 322 -51.95 -16.93 7.12
C CYS A 322 -53.07 -17.88 6.68
N ALA A 323 -53.14 -18.28 5.40
CA ALA A 323 -54.10 -19.21 4.88
C ALA A 323 -53.95 -20.60 5.55
N LYS A 324 -52.74 -21.11 5.72
CA LYS A 324 -52.49 -22.38 6.43
C LYS A 324 -52.87 -22.33 7.90
N VAL A 325 -52.61 -21.24 8.62
CA VAL A 325 -53.05 -21.06 9.99
C VAL A 325 -54.58 -21.12 10.08
N CYS A 326 -55.27 -20.40 9.20
CA CYS A 326 -56.72 -20.44 9.14
C CYS A 326 -57.25 -21.83 8.78
N GLU A 327 -56.65 -22.54 7.86
CA GLU A 327 -57.02 -23.92 7.49
C GLU A 327 -56.89 -24.89 8.69
N ILE A 328 -55.77 -24.82 9.43
CA ILE A 328 -55.56 -25.68 10.62
C ILE A 328 -56.63 -25.32 11.71
N LEU A 329 -56.80 -24.03 11.98
CA LEU A 329 -57.78 -23.57 12.99
C LEU A 329 -59.22 -23.82 12.59
N SER A 330 -59.54 -24.05 11.29
CA SER A 330 -60.85 -24.49 10.83
C SER A 330 -61.17 -25.95 11.16
N ARG A 331 -60.11 -26.74 11.30
CA ARG A 331 -60.23 -28.18 11.63
C ARG A 331 -60.24 -28.43 13.13
N GLU A 332 -59.35 -27.74 13.86
CA GLU A 332 -59.25 -27.89 15.32
C GLU A 332 -58.82 -26.60 16.00
N SER A 333 -59.35 -26.38 17.17
CA SER A 333 -58.91 -25.23 18.02
C SER A 333 -57.60 -25.56 18.73
N LEU A 334 -56.56 -24.71 18.57
CA LEU A 334 -55.22 -24.99 19.07
C LEU A 334 -54.67 -23.81 19.87
N THR A 335 -53.74 -24.14 20.76
CA THR A 335 -52.92 -23.10 21.39
C THR A 335 -51.84 -22.63 20.43
N PRO A 336 -51.24 -21.41 20.61
CA PRO A 336 -50.09 -20.95 19.81
C PRO A 336 -48.94 -21.96 19.78
N ALA A 337 -48.66 -22.65 20.91
CA ALA A 337 -47.64 -23.69 21.01
C ALA A 337 -48.02 -24.97 20.19
N GLY A 338 -49.31 -25.28 20.05
CA GLY A 338 -49.78 -26.35 19.19
C GLY A 338 -49.59 -26.06 17.72
N LEU A 339 -49.85 -24.80 17.29
CA LEU A 339 -49.62 -24.35 15.92
C LEU A 339 -48.13 -24.38 15.51
N LEU A 340 -47.23 -24.01 16.44
CA LEU A 340 -45.75 -24.09 16.20
C LEU A 340 -45.25 -25.53 15.95
N LYS A 341 -45.94 -26.55 16.45
CA LYS A 341 -45.57 -27.95 16.19
C LYS A 341 -45.99 -28.43 14.81
N GLN A 342 -46.99 -27.79 14.21
CA GLN A 342 -47.55 -28.21 12.93
C GLN A 342 -47.06 -27.35 11.75
N LEU A 343 -46.49 -26.18 12.03
CA LEU A 343 -46.04 -25.24 11.00
C LEU A 343 -44.53 -25.00 11.06
N PRO A 344 -43.83 -24.98 9.91
CA PRO A 344 -42.38 -24.72 9.84
C PRO A 344 -42.08 -23.22 9.94
N MET A 345 -42.36 -22.61 11.10
CA MET A 345 -42.09 -21.19 11.37
C MET A 345 -41.60 -20.96 12.79
N ASP A 346 -40.92 -19.84 13.02
CA ASP A 346 -40.48 -19.46 14.35
C ASP A 346 -41.63 -18.78 15.16
N LYS A 347 -41.39 -18.62 16.46
CA LYS A 347 -42.35 -18.07 17.40
C LYS A 347 -42.68 -16.63 17.09
N GLU A 348 -41.73 -15.83 16.62
CA GLU A 348 -41.90 -14.39 16.33
C GLU A 348 -42.84 -14.20 15.13
N LEU A 349 -42.58 -14.92 14.05
CA LEU A 349 -43.37 -14.91 12.82
C LEU A 349 -44.82 -15.40 13.09
N LEU A 350 -44.97 -16.46 13.87
CA LEU A 350 -46.31 -16.91 14.26
C LEU A 350 -47.07 -15.85 15.05
N THR A 351 -46.41 -15.16 15.98
CA THR A 351 -47.00 -14.09 16.77
C THR A 351 -47.49 -12.95 15.88
N GLU A 352 -46.66 -12.52 14.90
CA GLU A 352 -47.08 -11.50 13.91
C GLU A 352 -48.30 -11.93 13.11
N ILE A 353 -48.32 -13.19 12.62
CA ILE A 353 -49.43 -13.72 11.85
C ILE A 353 -50.74 -13.77 12.68
N LEU A 354 -50.63 -14.22 13.93
CA LEU A 354 -51.75 -14.31 14.82
C LEU A 354 -52.32 -12.91 15.17
N HIS A 355 -51.45 -11.92 15.40
CA HIS A 355 -51.89 -10.52 15.58
C HIS A 355 -52.61 -10.02 14.35
N ARG A 356 -52.08 -10.18 13.15
CA ARG A 356 -52.71 -9.79 11.91
C ARG A 356 -54.05 -10.44 11.70
N LEU A 357 -54.16 -11.77 11.89
CA LEU A 357 -55.41 -12.49 11.72
C LEU A 357 -56.45 -12.10 12.79
N SER A 358 -56.03 -11.74 13.99
CA SER A 358 -56.90 -11.22 15.05
C SER A 358 -57.42 -9.82 14.70
N ASP A 359 -56.54 -8.93 14.21
CA ASP A 359 -56.89 -7.59 13.77
C ASP A 359 -57.86 -7.59 12.57
N GLU A 360 -57.61 -8.56 11.64
CA GLU A 360 -58.55 -8.82 10.52
C GLU A 360 -59.87 -9.47 10.96
N GLY A 361 -60.02 -9.81 12.23
CA GLY A 361 -61.23 -10.43 12.78
C GLY A 361 -61.43 -11.87 12.34
N LYS A 362 -60.44 -12.54 11.82
CA LYS A 362 -60.54 -13.92 11.30
C LYS A 362 -60.40 -15.01 12.39
N ILE A 363 -59.65 -14.66 13.46
CA ILE A 363 -59.47 -15.56 14.61
C ILE A 363 -59.82 -14.86 15.93
N ILE A 364 -60.17 -15.64 16.92
CA ILE A 364 -60.36 -15.18 18.32
C ILE A 364 -59.62 -16.13 19.26
N ALA A 365 -59.11 -15.56 20.37
CA ALA A 365 -58.54 -16.34 21.45
C ALA A 365 -59.52 -16.40 22.63
N VAL A 366 -59.90 -17.61 23.04
CA VAL A 366 -60.75 -17.88 24.21
C VAL A 366 -59.95 -18.80 25.13
N ASP A 367 -59.70 -18.38 26.34
CA ASP A 367 -58.92 -19.14 27.34
C ASP A 367 -57.55 -19.64 26.84
N GLY A 368 -56.86 -18.84 25.99
CA GLY A 368 -55.57 -19.18 25.43
C GLY A 368 -55.61 -20.15 24.24
N ILE A 369 -56.82 -20.54 23.78
CA ILE A 369 -57.05 -21.39 22.61
C ILE A 369 -57.52 -20.49 21.45
N LEU A 370 -56.86 -20.66 20.29
CA LEU A 370 -57.20 -19.95 19.06
C LEU A 370 -58.29 -20.67 18.28
N GLN A 371 -59.25 -19.91 17.78
CA GLN A 371 -60.38 -20.44 16.98
C GLN A 371 -60.69 -19.47 15.84
N ILE A 372 -61.23 -20.02 14.74
CA ILE A 372 -61.77 -19.18 13.67
C ILE A 372 -63.05 -18.49 14.14
N ARG A 373 -63.17 -17.19 13.90
CA ARG A 373 -64.42 -16.45 14.14
C ARG A 373 -65.44 -16.85 13.06
N LYS A 374 -66.53 -17.45 13.48
CA LYS A 374 -67.69 -17.80 12.63
C LYS A 374 -68.42 -16.56 12.19
#